data_2a3d51c03cdf08880bea59ac603c1ffc
#
_entry.id   2a3d51c03cdf08880bea59ac603c1ffc
#
_cell.length_a   1.000
_cell.length_b   1.000
_cell.length_c   1.000
_cell.angle_alpha   90.00
_cell.angle_beta   90.00
_cell.angle_gamma   90.00
#
_symmetry.space_group_name_H-M   'P 1'
#
loop_
_entity.id
_entity.type
_entity.pdbx_description
1 polymer ?
#
loop_
_entity_poly.entity_id
_entity_poly.type
_entity_poly.pdbx_seq_one_letter_code
_entity_poly.pdbx_strand_id
1 'polypeptide(L)'
;GKIHMGHVRNYTLGDVIARYKKMKGYNVLHPMGWDAFGLPAENAALVEKKHPESWTYQNIKIMKSQLLKMGLSLDWERELATCHPEYYKHEQKFFIDMFKAGLAYKKEAEVNWDPVDNTVLANEQVIDGRGWRSGALVEKKKLSQWFLKISKYSDELLSDLNNLNNWPNKVKVMQSNWIGKSVGAEI
;
A
#
# COMPACT_ATOMS: atom_id res chain seq x y z
N GLY A 1 2.43 -17.36 -1.63
CA GLY A 1 3.68 -16.82 -2.16
C GLY A 1 4.91 -17.34 -1.44
N LYS A 2 6.04 -16.99 -1.97
CA LYS A 2 7.35 -17.27 -1.39
C LYS A 2 8.12 -15.95 -1.31
N ILE A 3 9.11 -15.87 -0.40
CA ILE A 3 10.01 -14.73 -0.40
C ILE A 3 10.85 -14.71 -1.69
N HIS A 4 11.22 -13.53 -2.12
CA HIS A 4 12.11 -13.30 -3.26
C HIS A 4 13.25 -12.35 -2.85
N MET A 5 14.20 -12.13 -3.72
CA MET A 5 15.40 -11.32 -3.43
C MET A 5 15.09 -9.90 -2.93
N GLY A 6 13.98 -9.30 -3.36
CA GLY A 6 13.53 -8.00 -2.84
C GLY A 6 13.21 -8.06 -1.34
N HIS A 7 12.52 -9.11 -0.89
CA HIS A 7 12.28 -9.33 0.54
C HIS A 7 13.60 -9.57 1.30
N VAL A 8 14.47 -10.42 0.76
CA VAL A 8 15.78 -10.72 1.38
C VAL A 8 16.57 -9.42 1.58
N ARG A 9 16.70 -8.61 0.54
CA ARG A 9 17.42 -7.34 0.59
C ARG A 9 16.85 -6.39 1.65
N ASN A 10 15.55 -6.13 1.61
CA ASN A 10 14.92 -5.14 2.48
C ASN A 10 14.95 -5.59 3.95
N TYR A 11 14.62 -6.84 4.22
CA TYR A 11 14.57 -7.33 5.59
C TYR A 11 15.96 -7.51 6.20
N THR A 12 16.98 -7.88 5.40
CA THR A 12 18.36 -7.94 5.89
C THR A 12 18.90 -6.57 6.28
N LEU A 13 18.62 -5.53 5.49
CA LEU A 13 19.01 -4.15 5.82
C LEU A 13 18.39 -3.69 7.15
N GLY A 14 17.08 -3.92 7.32
CA GLY A 14 16.39 -3.61 8.57
C GLY A 14 16.92 -4.41 9.76
N ASP A 15 17.22 -5.69 9.56
CA ASP A 15 17.73 -6.58 10.59
C ASP A 15 19.13 -6.17 11.09
N VAL A 16 20.01 -5.80 10.18
CA VAL A 16 21.36 -5.29 10.53
C VAL A 16 21.24 -4.05 11.41
N ILE A 17 20.39 -3.11 11.05
CA ILE A 17 20.17 -1.88 11.84
C ILE A 17 19.57 -2.22 13.20
N ALA A 18 18.59 -3.10 13.26
CA ALA A 18 17.94 -3.53 14.50
C ALA A 18 18.95 -4.18 15.45
N ARG A 19 19.78 -5.11 14.96
CA ARG A 19 20.84 -5.76 15.73
C ARG A 19 21.86 -4.74 16.23
N TYR A 20 22.33 -3.87 15.36
CA TYR A 20 23.30 -2.83 15.73
C TYR A 20 22.74 -1.93 16.84
N LYS A 21 21.51 -1.48 16.72
CA LYS A 21 20.87 -0.64 17.74
C LYS A 21 20.66 -1.38 19.06
N LYS A 22 20.24 -2.64 19.03
CA LYS A 22 20.14 -3.48 20.25
C LYS A 22 21.50 -3.63 20.94
N MET A 23 22.57 -3.90 20.19
CA MET A 23 23.93 -3.99 20.72
C MET A 23 24.44 -2.69 21.34
N LYS A 24 23.91 -1.54 20.89
CA LYS A 24 24.17 -0.22 21.49
C LYS A 24 23.28 0.13 22.68
N GLY A 25 22.45 -0.80 23.15
CA GLY A 25 21.59 -0.62 24.31
C GLY A 25 20.26 0.11 24.03
N TYR A 26 19.90 0.30 22.77
CA TYR A 26 18.59 0.88 22.43
C TYR A 26 17.48 -0.15 22.60
N ASN A 27 16.31 0.34 23.03
CA ASN A 27 15.07 -0.44 22.98
C ASN A 27 14.54 -0.40 21.54
N VAL A 28 14.56 -1.55 20.86
CA VAL A 28 14.23 -1.65 19.43
C VAL A 28 12.96 -2.45 19.22
N LEU A 29 11.95 -1.83 18.63
CA LEU A 29 10.73 -2.48 18.15
C LEU A 29 10.96 -2.91 16.67
N HIS A 30 11.00 -4.23 16.44
CA HIS A 30 11.25 -4.80 15.11
C HIS A 30 10.32 -5.99 14.82
N PRO A 31 9.00 -5.80 14.74
CA PRO A 31 8.04 -6.85 14.47
C PRO A 31 7.99 -7.21 12.98
N MET A 32 7.35 -8.35 12.67
CA MET A 32 6.90 -8.69 11.33
C MET A 32 5.44 -8.29 11.17
N GLY A 33 5.13 -7.54 10.10
CA GLY A 33 3.78 -7.25 9.65
C GLY A 33 3.54 -7.83 8.26
N TRP A 34 2.43 -8.58 8.10
CA TRP A 34 2.01 -9.14 6.82
C TRP A 34 1.00 -8.20 6.17
N ASP A 35 1.35 -7.64 5.02
CA ASP A 35 0.41 -6.93 4.15
C ASP A 35 -0.45 -7.98 3.44
N ALA A 36 -1.62 -8.24 3.99
CA ALA A 36 -2.40 -9.44 3.70
C ALA A 36 -3.80 -9.16 3.14
N PHE A 37 -4.10 -7.91 2.83
CA PHE A 37 -5.31 -7.51 2.12
C PHE A 37 -5.03 -7.17 0.65
N GLY A 38 -6.09 -7.24 -0.15
CA GLY A 38 -6.15 -6.64 -1.48
C GLY A 38 -6.31 -7.63 -2.62
N LEU A 39 -6.66 -7.09 -3.76
CA LEU A 39 -6.92 -7.81 -5.01
C LEU A 39 -5.80 -8.76 -5.48
N PRO A 40 -4.51 -8.46 -5.31
CA PRO A 40 -3.46 -9.40 -5.72
C PRO A 40 -3.58 -10.77 -5.04
N ALA A 41 -3.88 -10.80 -3.74
CA ALA A 41 -4.07 -12.03 -2.99
C ALA A 41 -5.37 -12.75 -3.40
N GLU A 42 -6.46 -12.00 -3.56
CA GLU A 42 -7.76 -12.52 -3.97
C GLU A 42 -7.70 -13.15 -5.38
N ASN A 43 -7.09 -12.46 -6.35
CA ASN A 43 -6.96 -12.97 -7.70
C ASN A 43 -6.05 -14.18 -7.79
N ALA A 44 -4.95 -14.20 -7.02
CA ALA A 44 -4.10 -15.37 -6.93
C ALA A 44 -4.85 -16.58 -6.34
N ALA A 45 -5.69 -16.35 -5.33
CA ALA A 45 -6.52 -17.40 -4.75
C ALA A 45 -7.58 -17.92 -5.74
N LEU A 46 -8.18 -17.04 -6.55
CA LEU A 46 -9.12 -17.42 -7.61
C LEU A 46 -8.45 -18.31 -8.67
N VAL A 47 -7.27 -17.92 -9.14
CA VAL A 47 -6.49 -18.73 -10.11
C VAL A 47 -6.18 -20.12 -9.55
N GLU A 48 -5.83 -20.19 -8.27
CA GLU A 48 -5.53 -21.44 -7.57
C GLU A 48 -6.80 -22.20 -7.11
N LYS A 49 -7.99 -21.67 -7.39
CA LYS A 49 -9.29 -22.22 -6.94
C LYS A 49 -9.36 -22.45 -5.43
N LYS A 50 -8.81 -21.51 -4.67
CA LYS A 50 -8.77 -21.54 -3.20
C LYS A 50 -9.53 -20.36 -2.62
N HIS A 51 -9.98 -20.49 -1.38
CA HIS A 51 -10.54 -19.36 -0.64
C HIS A 51 -9.42 -18.37 -0.29
N PRO A 52 -9.61 -17.04 -0.49
CA PRO A 52 -8.58 -16.02 -0.24
C PRO A 52 -7.98 -16.10 1.18
N GLU A 53 -8.79 -16.31 2.20
CA GLU A 53 -8.32 -16.45 3.58
C GLU A 53 -7.32 -17.61 3.73
N SER A 54 -7.73 -18.83 3.34
CA SER A 54 -6.87 -20.01 3.46
C SER A 54 -5.59 -19.90 2.65
N TRP A 55 -5.68 -19.31 1.45
CA TRP A 55 -4.53 -19.00 0.60
C TRP A 55 -3.57 -18.03 1.29
N THR A 56 -4.08 -16.95 1.86
CA THR A 56 -3.29 -15.93 2.54
C THR A 56 -2.57 -16.49 3.75
N TYR A 57 -3.26 -17.19 4.65
CA TYR A 57 -2.62 -17.77 5.84
C TYR A 57 -1.62 -18.87 5.50
N GLN A 58 -1.88 -19.67 4.46
CA GLN A 58 -0.90 -20.64 3.98
C GLN A 58 0.38 -19.95 3.49
N ASN A 59 0.25 -18.85 2.75
CA ASN A 59 1.40 -18.08 2.27
C ASN A 59 2.17 -17.43 3.42
N ILE A 60 1.50 -16.85 4.40
CA ILE A 60 2.12 -16.31 5.62
C ILE A 60 2.96 -17.40 6.30
N LYS A 61 2.39 -18.60 6.50
CA LYS A 61 3.10 -19.71 7.13
C LYS A 61 4.37 -20.12 6.37
N ILE A 62 4.29 -20.18 5.04
CA ILE A 62 5.44 -20.52 4.19
C ILE A 62 6.51 -19.43 4.28
N MET A 63 6.15 -18.17 4.12
CA MET A 63 7.08 -17.04 4.15
C MET A 63 7.71 -16.90 5.54
N LYS A 64 6.95 -17.06 6.62
CA LYS A 64 7.45 -17.07 8.00
C LYS A 64 8.52 -18.15 8.18
N SER A 65 8.25 -19.38 7.72
CA SER A 65 9.24 -20.46 7.76
C SER A 65 10.54 -20.10 7.02
N GLN A 66 10.43 -19.42 5.87
CA GLN A 66 11.61 -19.01 5.11
C GLN A 66 12.38 -17.89 5.82
N LEU A 67 11.71 -16.90 6.40
CA LEU A 67 12.33 -15.81 7.15
C LEU A 67 13.00 -16.31 8.43
N LEU A 68 12.39 -17.28 9.12
CA LEU A 68 13.01 -17.94 10.28
C LEU A 68 14.31 -18.66 9.91
N LYS A 69 14.36 -19.33 8.74
CA LYS A 69 15.59 -20.00 8.25
C LYS A 69 16.70 -19.00 7.92
N MET A 70 16.34 -17.75 7.57
CA MET A 70 17.33 -16.69 7.36
C MET A 70 17.94 -16.17 8.66
N GLY A 71 17.39 -16.51 9.82
CA GLY A 71 17.90 -16.09 11.13
C GLY A 71 17.71 -14.61 11.43
N LEU A 72 16.69 -13.97 10.85
CA LEU A 72 16.38 -12.56 11.12
C LEU A 72 15.91 -12.38 12.57
N SER A 73 16.31 -11.28 13.21
CA SER A 73 16.01 -10.94 14.61
C SER A 73 14.67 -10.23 14.78
N LEU A 74 13.65 -10.69 14.03
CA LEU A 74 12.30 -10.15 14.11
C LEU A 74 11.64 -10.54 15.45
N ASP A 75 10.84 -9.65 15.98
CA ASP A 75 10.01 -9.89 17.17
C ASP A 75 8.71 -10.59 16.77
N TRP A 76 8.77 -11.92 16.75
CA TRP A 76 7.65 -12.76 16.34
C TRP A 76 6.49 -12.79 17.35
N GLU A 77 6.71 -12.34 18.59
CA GLU A 77 5.63 -12.20 19.57
C GLU A 77 4.73 -11.01 19.27
N ARG A 78 5.25 -10.04 18.51
CA ARG A 78 4.51 -8.87 18.01
C ARG A 78 4.16 -8.96 16.52
N GLU A 79 4.17 -10.17 15.97
CA GLU A 79 3.72 -10.44 14.62
C GLU A 79 2.25 -10.01 14.43
N LEU A 80 1.97 -9.37 13.31
CA LEU A 80 0.61 -8.94 12.94
C LEU A 80 0.33 -9.21 11.47
N ALA A 81 -0.95 -9.25 11.12
CA ALA A 81 -1.40 -9.26 9.72
C ALA A 81 -2.52 -8.24 9.53
N THR A 82 -2.44 -7.46 8.46
CA THR A 82 -3.42 -6.40 8.16
C THR A 82 -4.83 -6.93 7.91
N CYS A 83 -4.97 -8.20 7.55
CA CYS A 83 -6.26 -8.88 7.39
C CYS A 83 -6.91 -9.35 8.72
N HIS A 84 -6.22 -9.23 9.83
CA HIS A 84 -6.81 -9.58 11.13
C HIS A 84 -7.83 -8.53 11.58
N PRO A 85 -9.03 -8.91 12.06
CA PRO A 85 -10.02 -7.98 12.58
C PRO A 85 -9.48 -7.06 13.66
N GLU A 86 -8.63 -7.59 14.54
CA GLU A 86 -7.97 -6.81 15.59
C GLU A 86 -7.04 -5.72 15.06
N TYR A 87 -6.55 -5.85 13.83
CA TYR A 87 -5.77 -4.83 13.16
C TYR A 87 -6.66 -3.87 12.36
N TYR A 88 -7.46 -4.36 11.42
CA TYR A 88 -8.21 -3.49 10.51
C TYR A 88 -9.34 -2.71 11.18
N LYS A 89 -9.78 -3.09 12.38
CA LYS A 89 -10.70 -2.25 13.17
C LYS A 89 -10.15 -0.83 13.39
N HIS A 90 -8.84 -0.68 13.51
CA HIS A 90 -8.19 0.63 13.67
C HIS A 90 -8.19 1.41 12.36
N GLU A 91 -8.02 0.74 11.22
CA GLU A 91 -8.16 1.35 9.89
C GLU A 91 -9.59 1.81 9.65
N GLN A 92 -10.58 0.99 10.00
CA GLN A 92 -12.00 1.36 9.93
C GLN A 92 -12.32 2.58 10.79
N LYS A 93 -11.78 2.62 12.01
CA LYS A 93 -11.92 3.79 12.88
C LYS A 93 -11.30 5.04 12.26
N PHE A 94 -10.10 4.92 11.73
CA PHE A 94 -9.41 6.02 11.06
C PHE A 94 -10.20 6.54 9.85
N PHE A 95 -10.77 5.64 9.04
CA PHE A 95 -11.67 6.02 7.94
C PHE A 95 -12.90 6.81 8.44
N ILE A 96 -13.52 6.36 9.53
CA ILE A 96 -14.66 7.06 10.13
C ILE A 96 -14.25 8.46 10.62
N ASP A 97 -13.08 8.60 11.20
CA ASP A 97 -12.56 9.89 11.66
C ASP A 97 -12.29 10.82 10.48
N MET A 98 -11.72 10.33 9.38
CA MET A 98 -11.58 11.08 8.13
C MET A 98 -12.94 11.50 7.53
N PHE A 99 -13.92 10.61 7.56
CA PHE A 99 -15.27 10.92 7.08
C PHE A 99 -15.91 12.03 7.92
N LYS A 100 -15.84 11.94 9.25
CA LYS A 100 -16.34 12.99 10.19
C LYS A 100 -15.62 14.33 9.99
N ALA A 101 -14.33 14.31 9.65
CA ALA A 101 -13.54 15.50 9.32
C ALA A 101 -13.84 16.06 7.91
N GLY A 102 -14.75 15.43 7.16
CA GLY A 102 -15.10 15.82 5.78
C GLY A 102 -13.99 15.59 4.77
N LEU A 103 -13.01 14.74 5.09
CA LEU A 103 -11.91 14.38 4.20
C LEU A 103 -12.26 13.18 3.30
N ALA A 104 -13.11 12.28 3.76
CA ALA A 104 -13.66 11.20 2.96
C ALA A 104 -15.10 11.55 2.56
N TYR A 105 -15.48 11.27 1.32
CA TYR A 105 -16.82 11.53 0.81
C TYR A 105 -17.20 10.51 -0.28
N LYS A 106 -18.48 10.36 -0.53
CA LYS A 106 -19.01 9.44 -1.54
C LYS A 106 -19.65 10.22 -2.67
N LYS A 107 -19.36 9.86 -3.91
CA LYS A 107 -20.02 10.41 -5.09
C LYS A 107 -20.06 9.39 -6.22
N GLU A 108 -20.99 9.60 -7.14
CA GLU A 108 -20.92 8.94 -8.45
C GLU A 108 -19.78 9.53 -9.27
N ALA A 109 -18.97 8.65 -9.84
CA ALA A 109 -17.90 9.03 -10.76
C ALA A 109 -17.79 7.99 -11.86
N GLU A 110 -17.34 8.45 -13.00
CA GLU A 110 -16.92 7.56 -14.08
C GLU A 110 -15.57 6.95 -13.69
N VAL A 111 -15.50 5.64 -13.72
CA VAL A 111 -14.33 4.87 -13.35
C VAL A 111 -13.90 3.95 -14.49
N ASN A 112 -12.63 3.60 -14.52
CA ASN A 112 -12.12 2.57 -15.39
C ASN A 112 -12.46 1.19 -14.80
N TRP A 113 -13.28 0.44 -15.51
CA TRP A 113 -13.72 -0.89 -15.09
C TRP A 113 -13.03 -1.97 -15.91
N ASP A 114 -12.41 -2.92 -15.22
CA ASP A 114 -11.88 -4.13 -15.83
C ASP A 114 -12.94 -5.23 -15.75
N PRO A 115 -13.50 -5.70 -16.89
CA PRO A 115 -14.56 -6.71 -16.88
C PRO A 115 -14.07 -8.12 -16.58
N VAL A 116 -12.77 -8.39 -16.70
CA VAL A 116 -12.16 -9.70 -16.40
C VAL A 116 -11.81 -9.80 -14.92
N ASP A 117 -11.12 -8.79 -14.40
CA ASP A 117 -10.75 -8.74 -12.98
C ASP A 117 -11.92 -8.27 -12.09
N ASN A 118 -13.04 -7.84 -12.69
CA ASN A 118 -14.22 -7.30 -11.99
C ASN A 118 -13.87 -6.22 -10.96
N THR A 119 -13.02 -5.28 -11.35
CA THR A 119 -12.51 -4.25 -10.45
C THR A 119 -12.39 -2.90 -11.11
N VAL A 120 -12.32 -1.84 -10.29
CA VAL A 120 -11.98 -0.49 -10.71
C VAL A 120 -10.46 -0.36 -10.81
N LEU A 121 -10.00 0.26 -11.89
CA LEU A 121 -8.58 0.54 -12.12
C LEU A 121 -8.29 2.04 -11.96
N ALA A 122 -7.20 2.36 -11.30
CA ALA A 122 -6.62 3.71 -11.34
C ALA A 122 -6.10 4.02 -12.76
N ASN A 123 -5.93 5.29 -13.08
CA ASN A 123 -5.47 5.70 -14.43
C ASN A 123 -4.10 5.07 -14.78
N GLU A 124 -3.22 4.95 -13.80
CA GLU A 124 -1.88 4.35 -13.94
C GLU A 124 -1.92 2.84 -14.22
N GLN A 125 -3.05 2.22 -13.96
CA GLN A 125 -3.29 0.78 -14.20
C GLN A 125 -3.94 0.51 -15.56
N VAL A 126 -4.17 1.55 -16.35
CA VAL A 126 -4.69 1.45 -17.72
C VAL A 126 -3.56 1.78 -18.70
N ILE A 127 -3.16 0.80 -19.49
CA ILE A 127 -2.09 0.90 -20.49
C ILE A 127 -2.71 0.65 -21.85
N ASP A 128 -2.64 1.63 -22.75
CA ASP A 128 -3.22 1.56 -24.10
C ASP A 128 -4.70 1.14 -24.12
N GLY A 129 -5.48 1.66 -23.15
CA GLY A 129 -6.91 1.35 -22.99
C GLY A 129 -7.20 -0.04 -22.42
N ARG A 130 -6.21 -0.74 -21.93
CA ARG A 130 -6.32 -2.08 -21.37
C ARG A 130 -5.90 -2.13 -19.91
N GLY A 131 -6.52 -3.01 -19.15
CA GLY A 131 -6.09 -3.32 -17.78
C GLY A 131 -4.67 -3.87 -17.76
N TRP A 132 -3.80 -3.28 -16.95
CA TRP A 132 -2.37 -3.58 -16.86
C TRP A 132 -2.05 -5.05 -16.54
N ARG A 133 -3.01 -5.74 -15.90
CA ARG A 133 -2.85 -7.13 -15.47
C ARG A 133 -3.65 -8.11 -16.31
N SER A 134 -4.93 -7.83 -16.55
CA SER A 134 -5.82 -8.71 -17.31
C SER A 134 -5.59 -8.62 -18.82
N GLY A 135 -5.09 -7.48 -19.33
CA GLY A 135 -5.03 -7.17 -20.74
C GLY A 135 -6.39 -6.91 -21.39
N ALA A 136 -7.50 -6.97 -20.63
CA ALA A 136 -8.86 -6.70 -21.12
C ALA A 136 -9.03 -5.23 -21.47
N LEU A 137 -9.87 -4.94 -22.46
CA LEU A 137 -10.31 -3.57 -22.75
C LEU A 137 -11.07 -3.02 -21.55
N VAL A 138 -10.67 -1.83 -21.13
CA VAL A 138 -11.28 -1.14 -19.99
C VAL A 138 -12.59 -0.49 -20.44
N GLU A 139 -13.62 -0.70 -19.63
CA GLU A 139 -14.92 -0.06 -19.80
C GLU A 139 -15.03 1.17 -18.90
N LYS A 140 -15.82 2.17 -19.34
CA LYS A 140 -16.21 3.29 -18.49
C LYS A 140 -17.53 2.98 -17.80
N LYS A 141 -17.51 2.96 -16.46
CA LYS A 141 -18.74 2.75 -15.65
C LYS A 141 -18.94 3.88 -14.67
N LYS A 142 -20.19 4.30 -14.51
CA LYS A 142 -20.58 5.20 -13.39
C LYS A 142 -20.84 4.36 -12.15
N LEU A 143 -20.04 4.55 -11.14
CA LEU A 143 -20.18 3.86 -9.86
C LEU A 143 -20.14 4.86 -8.71
N SER A 144 -20.91 4.56 -7.66
CA SER A 144 -20.82 5.30 -6.42
C SER A 144 -19.58 4.83 -5.65
N GLN A 145 -18.60 5.72 -5.52
CA GLN A 145 -17.27 5.41 -4.95
C GLN A 145 -16.94 6.35 -3.80
N TRP A 146 -16.06 5.87 -2.91
CA TRP A 146 -15.43 6.68 -1.90
C TRP A 146 -14.24 7.44 -2.47
N PHE A 147 -14.13 8.71 -2.08
CA PHE A 147 -13.04 9.60 -2.46
C PHE A 147 -12.43 10.24 -1.22
N LEU A 148 -11.13 10.51 -1.29
CA LEU A 148 -10.41 11.31 -0.31
C LEU A 148 -10.09 12.67 -0.92
N LYS A 149 -10.29 13.76 -0.18
CA LYS A 149 -10.01 15.14 -0.62
C LYS A 149 -8.51 15.45 -0.57
N ILE A 150 -7.70 14.67 -1.26
CA ILE A 150 -6.23 14.81 -1.22
C ILE A 150 -5.77 16.16 -1.80
N SER A 151 -6.44 16.66 -2.84
CA SER A 151 -6.12 17.95 -3.47
C SER A 151 -6.26 19.16 -2.54
N LYS A 152 -7.03 19.03 -1.45
CA LYS A 152 -7.14 20.09 -0.43
C LYS A 152 -5.79 20.45 0.20
N TYR A 153 -4.85 19.52 0.20
CA TYR A 153 -3.53 19.65 0.82
C TYR A 153 -2.40 19.90 -0.19
N SER A 154 -2.70 20.06 -1.47
CA SER A 154 -1.67 20.13 -2.53
C SER A 154 -0.71 21.30 -2.33
N ASP A 155 -1.22 22.49 -2.03
CA ASP A 155 -0.38 23.67 -1.81
C ASP A 155 0.48 23.55 -0.54
N GLU A 156 -0.13 23.05 0.55
CA GLU A 156 0.56 22.80 1.82
C GLU A 156 1.67 21.76 1.63
N LEU A 157 1.37 20.61 1.01
CA LEU A 157 2.34 19.57 0.72
C LEU A 157 3.50 20.07 -0.13
N LEU A 158 3.22 20.91 -1.13
CA LEU A 158 4.27 21.48 -1.98
C LEU A 158 5.17 22.45 -1.20
N SER A 159 4.59 23.34 -0.40
CA SER A 159 5.35 24.31 0.41
C SER A 159 6.19 23.62 1.48
N ASP A 160 5.66 22.58 2.10
CA ASP A 160 6.33 21.86 3.19
C ASP A 160 7.51 21.00 2.75
N LEU A 161 7.67 20.72 1.45
CA LEU A 161 8.90 20.13 0.94
C LEU A 161 10.15 20.92 1.32
N ASN A 162 10.02 22.23 1.49
CA ASN A 162 11.11 23.10 1.92
C ASN A 162 11.54 22.85 3.37
N ASN A 163 10.64 22.35 4.20
CA ASN A 163 10.86 22.05 5.61
C ASN A 163 11.51 20.68 5.84
N LEU A 164 11.59 19.84 4.81
CA LEU A 164 12.16 18.49 4.89
C LEU A 164 13.69 18.51 4.72
N ASN A 165 14.41 19.13 5.66
CA ASN A 165 15.85 19.39 5.55
C ASN A 165 16.71 18.12 5.43
N ASN A 166 16.26 17.01 5.99
CA ASN A 166 16.98 15.72 5.98
C ASN A 166 16.61 14.82 4.79
N TRP A 167 15.77 15.29 3.89
CA TRP A 167 15.39 14.52 2.71
C TRP A 167 16.36 14.78 1.54
N PRO A 168 16.72 13.76 0.77
CA PRO A 168 17.54 13.93 -0.43
C PRO A 168 16.85 14.85 -1.43
N ASN A 169 17.61 15.78 -2.04
CA ASN A 169 17.08 16.73 -3.02
C ASN A 169 16.36 16.03 -4.19
N LYS A 170 16.89 14.90 -4.65
CA LYS A 170 16.26 14.10 -5.71
C LYS A 170 14.82 13.71 -5.34
N VAL A 171 14.57 13.32 -4.10
CA VAL A 171 13.24 12.95 -3.62
C VAL A 171 12.33 14.18 -3.56
N LYS A 172 12.81 15.32 -3.07
CA LYS A 172 12.02 16.56 -3.05
C LYS A 172 11.59 16.98 -4.46
N VAL A 173 12.51 16.93 -5.43
CA VAL A 173 12.20 17.25 -6.83
C VAL A 173 11.16 16.29 -7.41
N MET A 174 11.28 14.98 -7.13
CA MET A 174 10.29 13.99 -7.57
C MET A 174 8.90 14.28 -6.98
N GLN A 175 8.82 14.63 -5.69
CA GLN A 175 7.55 14.97 -5.04
C GLN A 175 6.95 16.27 -5.60
N SER A 176 7.77 17.30 -5.80
CA SER A 176 7.33 18.56 -6.41
C SER A 176 6.75 18.35 -7.80
N ASN A 177 7.43 17.56 -8.63
CA ASN A 177 6.96 17.24 -9.99
C ASN A 177 5.66 16.39 -9.97
N TRP A 178 5.53 15.49 -9.00
CA TRP A 178 4.32 14.69 -8.83
C TRP A 178 3.11 15.53 -8.43
N ILE A 179 3.28 16.48 -7.52
CA ILE A 179 2.22 17.40 -7.09
C ILE A 179 1.84 18.32 -8.26
N GLY A 180 2.82 18.80 -9.03
CA GLY A 180 2.64 19.40 -10.34
C GLY A 180 1.78 20.68 -10.33
N LYS A 181 2.15 21.70 -9.51
CA LYS A 181 1.43 22.98 -9.54
C LYS A 181 1.58 23.66 -10.91
N SER A 182 0.45 23.88 -11.57
CA SER A 182 0.37 24.68 -12.80
C SER A 182 -0.38 25.98 -12.54
N VAL A 183 0.01 27.04 -13.24
CA VAL A 183 -0.65 28.35 -13.20
C VAL A 183 -1.12 28.66 -14.62
N GLY A 184 -2.40 28.92 -14.77
CA GLY A 184 -3.04 29.32 -16.03
C GLY A 184 -3.84 30.61 -15.85
N ALA A 185 -4.20 31.25 -16.97
CA ALA A 185 -5.14 32.36 -16.99
C ALA A 185 -6.36 31.94 -17.82
N GLU A 186 -7.55 32.27 -17.34
CA GLU A 186 -8.76 32.30 -18.18
C GLU A 186 -8.77 33.64 -18.94
N ILE A 187 -8.94 33.55 -20.28
CA ILE A 187 -9.02 34.70 -21.18
C ILE A 187 -10.43 34.75 -21.71
#